data_08a79c05d4b2e15f19ee63edd7d1164b
#
_entry.id   08a79c05d4b2e15f19ee63edd7d1164b
#
_cell.length_a   1.000
_cell.length_b   1.000
_cell.length_c   1.000
_cell.angle_alpha   90.00
_cell.angle_beta   90.00
_cell.angle_gamma   90.00
#
_symmetry.space_group_name_H-M   'P 1'
#
loop_
_entity.id
_entity.type
_entity.pdbx_description
1 polymer ?
#
loop_
_entity_poly.entity_id
_entity_poly.type
_entity_poly.pdbx_seq_one_letter_code
_entity_poly.pdbx_strand_id
1 'polypeptide(L)'
;QTKEIVSGGRFLSGSETKVVFGSGSGASNMRLIIAWRSGHKSVIDQVKQNYLYHVYEKGSSEAKKDKKLLPTSPLFEDLSESIYHVHVENVFDDFAKQPLLPFKLSQAGPAACVYDINADHWDDLIVGCSAGGRLRVFLNDQNGGFRQLQDSQVAQDDVASIFSLGTGKGNEFFTINCGYEGTGGVMLTRHRLLEEKILSDSVMNIPIKSVGAVAQTDIDGDGDLDLFLGGGVYPGKYPESSKSAIYLCDGTQYVPDPSNAKSLLGLGVVNGAVWCDLDADGYPELITAGHWQPVRVFKNEKGILKNVTKEMGLEGFTGLWNSVQVGDINGDGRMDLVAGNWGLNSPYKSTPEKPLNLVFG
;
A
#
# COMPACT_ATOMS: atom_id res chain seq x y z
N GLN A 1 25.70 6.69 -18.80
CA GLN A 1 25.59 5.98 -17.52
C GLN A 1 25.50 6.99 -16.38
N THR A 2 24.65 6.76 -15.42
CA THR A 2 24.50 7.58 -14.22
C THR A 2 24.75 6.70 -12.99
N LYS A 3 25.47 7.20 -12.01
CA LYS A 3 25.69 6.56 -10.71
C LYS A 3 25.60 7.60 -9.61
N GLU A 4 24.94 7.28 -8.52
CA GLU A 4 24.90 8.08 -7.31
C GLU A 4 25.98 7.61 -6.34
N ILE A 5 26.69 8.55 -5.71
CA ILE A 5 27.68 8.28 -4.68
C ILE A 5 27.12 8.75 -3.36
N VAL A 6 26.86 7.81 -2.47
CA VAL A 6 26.41 8.09 -1.09
C VAL A 6 27.54 7.68 -0.15
N SER A 7 28.22 8.65 0.46
CA SER A 7 29.20 8.37 1.49
C SER A 7 28.49 8.09 2.81
N GLY A 8 28.69 6.90 3.39
CA GLY A 8 28.07 6.49 4.66
C GLY A 8 26.68 5.83 4.52
N GLY A 9 26.22 5.52 3.31
CA GLY A 9 24.86 5.01 3.03
C GLY A 9 24.63 3.52 3.30
N ARG A 10 25.46 2.83 4.08
CA ARG A 10 25.25 1.44 4.46
C ARG A 10 25.39 1.28 5.97
N PHE A 11 24.50 0.53 6.56
CA PHE A 11 24.56 0.19 7.97
C PHE A 11 25.92 -0.50 8.27
N LEU A 12 26.72 0.10 9.15
CA LEU A 12 28.07 -0.34 9.56
C LEU A 12 29.17 -0.38 8.48
N SER A 13 28.95 0.13 7.26
CA SER A 13 30.03 0.23 6.27
C SER A 13 29.90 1.47 5.38
N GLY A 14 31.00 2.16 5.13
CA GLY A 14 31.11 3.23 4.14
C GLY A 14 31.45 2.66 2.76
N SER A 15 30.92 3.25 1.71
CA SER A 15 31.40 2.98 0.35
C SER A 15 32.55 3.92 0.02
N GLU A 16 33.58 3.41 -0.65
CA GLU A 16 34.65 4.25 -1.21
C GLU A 16 34.04 5.26 -2.19
N THR A 17 34.52 6.50 -2.16
CA THR A 17 34.03 7.57 -3.06
C THR A 17 34.53 7.40 -4.51
N LYS A 18 34.99 6.21 -4.87
CA LYS A 18 35.51 5.85 -6.19
C LYS A 18 34.42 5.14 -7.01
N VAL A 19 34.18 5.64 -8.22
CA VAL A 19 33.20 5.06 -9.16
C VAL A 19 33.87 4.71 -10.46
N VAL A 20 33.62 3.53 -10.96
CA VAL A 20 34.10 3.06 -12.26
C VAL A 20 32.94 3.07 -13.27
N PHE A 21 33.19 3.69 -14.43
CA PHE A 21 32.29 3.67 -15.56
C PHE A 21 32.91 2.87 -16.71
N GLY A 22 32.18 1.91 -17.26
CA GLY A 22 32.55 1.23 -18.49
C GLY A 22 32.24 2.10 -19.69
N SER A 23 33.24 2.42 -20.51
CA SER A 23 33.05 3.28 -21.69
C SER A 23 32.86 2.53 -23.01
N GLY A 24 33.03 1.20 -23.02
CA GLY A 24 33.04 0.42 -24.25
C GLY A 24 34.30 0.67 -25.12
N SER A 25 34.50 -0.17 -26.12
CA SER A 25 35.60 0.01 -27.10
C SER A 25 35.18 1.07 -28.13
N GLY A 26 35.97 2.16 -28.25
CA GLY A 26 35.78 3.18 -29.28
C GLY A 26 35.00 4.43 -28.89
N ALA A 27 34.70 4.65 -27.62
CA ALA A 27 34.04 5.88 -27.17
C ALA A 27 34.97 7.09 -27.34
N SER A 28 34.68 7.98 -28.28
CA SER A 28 35.32 9.29 -28.45
C SER A 28 34.39 10.38 -27.89
N ASN A 29 34.93 11.46 -27.34
CA ASN A 29 34.19 12.60 -26.81
C ASN A 29 33.32 12.32 -25.58
N MET A 30 33.89 11.59 -24.60
CA MET A 30 33.20 11.37 -23.32
C MET A 30 33.21 12.65 -22.47
N ARG A 31 32.13 12.86 -21.75
CA ARG A 31 31.96 13.95 -20.78
C ARG A 31 31.58 13.37 -19.42
N LEU A 32 32.24 13.87 -18.38
CA LEU A 32 31.90 13.56 -16.99
C LEU A 32 31.15 14.75 -16.40
N ILE A 33 30.00 14.50 -15.86
CA ILE A 33 29.16 15.50 -15.18
C ILE A 33 28.95 15.03 -13.75
N ILE A 34 29.29 15.89 -12.80
CA ILE A 34 29.09 15.62 -11.37
C ILE A 34 28.13 16.66 -10.82
N ALA A 35 27.01 16.21 -10.28
CA ALA A 35 26.10 17.05 -9.52
C ALA A 35 26.46 16.87 -8.02
N TRP A 36 26.82 17.95 -7.37
CA TRP A 36 27.17 17.97 -5.96
C TRP A 36 25.92 18.20 -5.11
N ARG A 37 25.95 17.68 -3.90
CA ARG A 37 24.81 17.82 -2.98
C ARG A 37 24.51 19.28 -2.61
N SER A 38 25.50 20.17 -2.69
CA SER A 38 25.34 21.62 -2.53
C SER A 38 24.49 22.29 -3.63
N GLY A 39 24.17 21.56 -4.70
CA GLY A 39 23.53 22.10 -5.90
C GLY A 39 24.52 22.63 -6.94
N HIS A 40 25.83 22.52 -6.71
CA HIS A 40 26.85 22.84 -7.70
C HIS A 40 27.05 21.71 -8.71
N LYS A 41 27.70 22.03 -9.82
CA LYS A 41 27.98 21.09 -10.91
C LYS A 41 29.41 21.25 -11.40
N SER A 42 30.10 20.13 -11.57
CA SER A 42 31.39 20.07 -12.27
C SER A 42 31.21 19.36 -13.59
N VAL A 43 31.82 19.90 -14.65
CA VAL A 43 31.79 19.30 -15.98
C VAL A 43 33.19 19.15 -16.49
N ILE A 44 33.56 17.95 -16.88
CA ILE A 44 34.87 17.63 -17.49
C ILE A 44 34.59 17.10 -18.89
N ASP A 45 35.00 17.87 -19.89
CA ASP A 45 34.89 17.49 -21.28
C ASP A 45 36.12 16.66 -21.71
N GLN A 46 35.95 15.86 -22.75
CA GLN A 46 37.01 15.04 -23.35
C GLN A 46 37.69 14.08 -22.34
N VAL A 47 36.90 13.43 -21.55
CA VAL A 47 37.37 12.40 -20.60
C VAL A 47 38.04 11.24 -21.35
N LYS A 48 39.23 10.86 -20.92
CA LYS A 48 40.00 9.78 -21.54
C LYS A 48 39.74 8.45 -20.84
N GLN A 49 39.77 7.36 -21.61
CA GLN A 49 39.68 6.00 -21.08
C GLN A 49 40.88 5.62 -20.25
N ASN A 50 40.73 4.73 -19.29
CA ASN A 50 41.78 4.21 -18.42
C ASN A 50 42.51 5.29 -17.57
N TYR A 51 41.82 6.38 -17.27
CA TYR A 51 42.32 7.43 -16.38
C TYR A 51 41.51 7.46 -15.09
N LEU A 52 42.18 7.79 -13.99
CA LEU A 52 41.55 8.11 -12.71
C LEU A 52 41.45 9.64 -12.60
N TYR A 53 40.24 10.12 -12.41
CA TYR A 53 39.95 11.54 -12.22
C TYR A 53 39.67 11.81 -10.75
N HIS A 54 40.43 12.68 -10.12
CA HIS A 54 40.15 13.24 -8.82
C HIS A 54 39.36 14.55 -9.03
N VAL A 55 38.12 14.57 -8.65
CA VAL A 55 37.28 15.75 -8.85
C VAL A 55 36.90 16.31 -7.49
N TYR A 56 37.15 17.58 -7.32
CA TYR A 56 36.84 18.33 -6.10
C TYR A 56 35.67 19.28 -6.37
N GLU A 57 34.82 19.45 -5.37
CA GLU A 57 33.70 20.40 -5.46
C GLU A 57 34.18 21.86 -5.54
N LYS A 58 35.34 22.13 -4.93
CA LYS A 58 36.00 23.45 -5.02
C LYS A 58 36.32 23.78 -6.47
N GLY A 59 35.74 24.89 -6.98
CA GLY A 59 35.84 25.28 -8.40
C GLY A 59 34.70 24.79 -9.28
N SER A 60 33.67 24.14 -8.71
CA SER A 60 32.42 23.86 -9.39
C SER A 60 31.62 25.15 -9.63
N SER A 61 30.80 25.17 -10.67
CA SER A 61 29.86 26.26 -10.94
C SER A 61 28.46 25.95 -10.31
N GLU A 62 27.74 26.97 -9.94
CA GLU A 62 26.31 26.80 -9.65
C GLU A 62 25.66 26.11 -10.85
N ALA A 63 24.99 25.02 -10.62
CA ALA A 63 24.13 24.44 -11.64
C ALA A 63 23.07 25.50 -11.97
N LYS A 64 23.04 25.97 -13.23
CA LYS A 64 21.85 26.67 -13.69
C LYS A 64 20.71 25.72 -13.36
N LYS A 65 19.88 26.09 -12.40
CA LYS A 65 18.62 25.40 -12.15
C LYS A 65 17.93 25.44 -13.52
N ASP A 66 17.92 24.33 -14.23
CA ASP A 66 16.94 24.15 -15.27
C ASP A 66 15.64 24.56 -14.58
N LYS A 67 15.06 25.66 -15.02
CA LYS A 67 13.70 26.00 -14.60
C LYS A 67 12.87 24.79 -15.04
N LYS A 68 12.65 23.83 -14.12
CA LYS A 68 11.47 23.01 -14.20
C LYS A 68 10.37 24.05 -14.39
N LEU A 69 9.75 24.04 -15.53
CA LEU A 69 8.46 24.68 -15.71
C LEU A 69 7.54 23.99 -14.71
N LEU A 70 7.57 24.49 -13.47
CA LEU A 70 6.53 24.16 -12.51
C LEU A 70 5.24 24.65 -13.20
N PRO A 71 4.19 23.85 -13.22
CA PRO A 71 2.90 24.35 -13.66
C PRO A 71 2.66 25.69 -12.96
N THR A 72 2.19 26.67 -13.68
CA THR A 72 1.97 28.04 -13.22
C THR A 72 0.96 28.13 -12.06
N SER A 73 0.24 27.04 -11.81
CA SER A 73 -0.52 26.77 -10.60
C SER A 73 -0.34 25.28 -10.22
N PRO A 74 -0.15 24.94 -8.95
CA PRO A 74 -0.17 23.56 -8.50
C PRO A 74 -1.56 22.96 -8.79
N LEU A 75 -1.59 21.66 -9.17
CA LEU A 75 -2.85 20.92 -9.33
C LEU A 75 -3.50 20.61 -7.99
N PHE A 76 -2.71 20.60 -6.92
CA PHE A 76 -3.15 20.33 -5.55
C PHE A 76 -2.59 21.38 -4.61
N GLU A 77 -3.36 21.73 -3.61
CA GLU A 77 -2.95 22.59 -2.49
C GLU A 77 -2.83 21.75 -1.23
N ASP A 78 -1.81 21.99 -0.41
CA ASP A 78 -1.65 21.34 0.88
C ASP A 78 -2.60 21.97 1.92
N LEU A 79 -3.60 21.20 2.34
CA LEU A 79 -4.59 21.58 3.35
C LEU A 79 -4.36 20.87 4.70
N SER A 80 -3.20 20.29 4.93
CA SER A 80 -2.89 19.53 6.16
C SER A 80 -3.16 20.34 7.44
N GLU A 81 -2.93 21.64 7.39
CA GLU A 81 -3.21 22.54 8.51
C GLU A 81 -4.71 22.65 8.87
N SER A 82 -5.62 22.36 7.93
CA SER A 82 -7.07 22.42 8.18
C SER A 82 -7.57 21.27 9.04
N ILE A 83 -6.84 20.15 9.08
CA ILE A 83 -7.23 18.92 9.80
C ILE A 83 -6.55 18.84 11.17
N TYR A 84 -5.36 19.44 11.36
CA TYR A 84 -4.56 19.41 12.60
C TYR A 84 -4.38 17.98 13.17
N HIS A 85 -4.28 16.98 12.30
CA HIS A 85 -4.09 15.60 12.71
C HIS A 85 -2.62 15.22 12.66
N VAL A 86 -2.14 14.66 13.76
CA VAL A 86 -0.82 14.01 13.83
C VAL A 86 -1.05 12.55 14.21
N HIS A 87 -0.67 11.66 13.30
CA HIS A 87 -0.69 10.23 13.57
C HIS A 87 0.42 9.87 14.57
N VAL A 88 0.08 9.06 15.56
CA VAL A 88 1.01 8.63 16.61
C VAL A 88 1.09 7.11 16.56
N GLU A 89 2.30 6.60 16.41
CA GLU A 89 2.61 5.18 16.42
C GLU A 89 3.22 4.74 17.76
N ASN A 90 2.85 3.57 18.23
CA ASN A 90 3.54 2.92 19.32
C ASN A 90 4.87 2.33 18.85
N VAL A 91 5.84 2.24 19.74
CA VAL A 91 7.11 1.60 19.43
C VAL A 91 6.90 0.10 19.29
N PHE A 92 7.18 -0.43 18.11
CA PHE A 92 7.15 -1.85 17.84
C PHE A 92 8.45 -2.27 17.14
N ASP A 93 9.10 -3.30 17.66
CA ASP A 93 10.36 -3.82 17.14
C ASP A 93 10.14 -5.17 16.44
N ASP A 94 9.94 -5.09 15.11
CA ASP A 94 9.81 -6.28 14.25
C ASP A 94 11.03 -7.18 14.34
N PHE A 95 12.22 -6.59 14.42
CA PHE A 95 13.49 -7.32 14.39
C PHE A 95 13.79 -8.05 15.71
N ALA A 96 13.18 -7.62 16.83
CA ALA A 96 13.24 -8.37 18.07
C ALA A 96 12.48 -9.71 17.97
N LYS A 97 11.41 -9.76 17.15
CA LYS A 97 10.64 -10.99 16.90
C LYS A 97 11.23 -11.84 15.79
N GLN A 98 11.71 -11.21 14.72
CA GLN A 98 12.29 -11.89 13.56
C GLN A 98 13.51 -11.11 13.06
N PRO A 99 14.73 -11.39 13.57
CA PRO A 99 15.94 -10.60 13.33
C PRO A 99 16.39 -10.50 11.87
N LEU A 100 16.00 -11.46 11.03
CA LEU A 100 16.39 -11.52 9.60
C LEU A 100 15.33 -10.95 8.66
N LEU A 101 14.37 -10.18 9.15
CA LEU A 101 13.41 -9.51 8.28
C LEU A 101 14.12 -8.62 7.26
N PRO A 102 13.74 -8.65 5.98
CA PRO A 102 14.33 -7.77 4.96
C PRO A 102 13.91 -6.30 5.13
N PHE A 103 12.80 -6.03 5.81
CA PHE A 103 12.23 -4.71 6.05
C PHE A 103 11.21 -4.76 7.19
N LYS A 104 10.85 -3.60 7.70
CA LYS A 104 9.84 -3.43 8.73
C LYS A 104 8.44 -3.73 8.17
N LEU A 105 7.62 -4.41 8.95
CA LEU A 105 6.26 -4.80 8.59
C LEU A 105 5.19 -4.10 9.45
N SER A 106 5.59 -3.65 10.64
CA SER A 106 4.74 -2.90 11.56
C SER A 106 4.59 -1.44 11.13
N GLN A 107 3.64 -0.74 11.76
CA GLN A 107 3.41 0.70 11.58
C GLN A 107 3.12 1.06 10.11
N ALA A 108 2.31 0.24 9.45
CA ALA A 108 1.93 0.41 8.05
C ALA A 108 0.73 1.35 7.84
N GLY A 109 0.13 1.84 8.92
CA GLY A 109 -1.04 2.71 8.91
C GLY A 109 -0.73 4.20 8.70
N PRO A 110 -1.72 5.08 8.93
CA PRO A 110 -3.10 4.73 9.26
C PRO A 110 -3.96 4.38 8.04
N ALA A 111 -4.97 3.55 8.23
CA ALA A 111 -6.07 3.45 7.28
C ALA A 111 -6.87 4.75 7.28
N ALA A 112 -7.39 5.14 6.12
CA ALA A 112 -8.27 6.30 6.00
C ALA A 112 -9.44 5.98 5.06
N CYS A 113 -10.59 6.58 5.35
CA CYS A 113 -11.80 6.44 4.55
C CYS A 113 -12.48 7.79 4.42
N VAL A 114 -13.02 8.05 3.24
CA VAL A 114 -13.85 9.21 2.94
C VAL A 114 -15.29 8.72 2.77
N TYR A 115 -16.22 9.22 3.58
CA TYR A 115 -17.59 8.73 3.63
C TYR A 115 -18.49 9.73 4.35
N ASP A 116 -19.69 10.00 3.81
CA ASP A 116 -20.74 10.82 4.45
C ASP A 116 -21.35 10.06 5.64
N ILE A 117 -20.79 10.24 6.86
CA ILE A 117 -21.20 9.51 8.05
C ILE A 117 -22.39 10.14 8.77
N ASN A 118 -22.70 11.41 8.49
CA ASN A 118 -23.80 12.14 9.13
C ASN A 118 -25.02 12.33 8.23
N ALA A 119 -24.95 11.85 6.98
CA ALA A 119 -25.97 11.92 5.94
C ALA A 119 -26.34 13.38 5.56
N ASP A 120 -25.36 14.27 5.56
CA ASP A 120 -25.52 15.67 5.16
C ASP A 120 -25.14 15.93 3.69
N HIS A 121 -24.79 14.88 2.94
CA HIS A 121 -24.33 14.87 1.55
C HIS A 121 -22.94 15.47 1.31
N TRP A 122 -22.15 15.62 2.35
CA TRP A 122 -20.74 16.00 2.29
C TRP A 122 -19.90 14.88 2.86
N ASP A 123 -18.90 14.48 2.12
CA ASP A 123 -17.99 13.43 2.57
C ASP A 123 -17.16 13.90 3.77
N ASP A 124 -17.16 13.07 4.81
CA ASP A 124 -16.37 13.20 6.02
C ASP A 124 -15.08 12.39 5.91
N LEU A 125 -14.10 12.64 6.78
CA LEU A 125 -12.86 11.90 6.83
C LEU A 125 -12.77 11.08 8.12
N ILE A 126 -12.52 9.80 7.98
CA ILE A 126 -12.27 8.88 9.08
C ILE A 126 -10.84 8.38 8.98
N VAL A 127 -10.06 8.53 10.06
CA VAL A 127 -8.66 8.13 10.13
C VAL A 127 -8.49 7.10 11.24
N GLY A 128 -7.93 5.94 10.88
CA GLY A 128 -7.60 4.87 11.79
C GLY A 128 -6.48 5.23 12.76
N CYS A 129 -6.13 4.30 13.61
CA CYS A 129 -5.08 4.47 14.59
C CYS A 129 -4.15 3.26 14.64
N SER A 130 -2.99 3.44 15.24
CA SER A 130 -2.09 2.36 15.64
C SER A 130 -2.62 1.60 16.87
N ALA A 131 -1.98 0.52 17.22
CA ALA A 131 -2.27 -0.25 18.43
C ALA A 131 -2.28 0.64 19.69
N GLY A 132 -3.40 0.64 20.41
CA GLY A 132 -3.62 1.51 21.58
C GLY A 132 -3.90 2.98 21.28
N GLY A 133 -3.98 3.35 20.02
CA GLY A 133 -4.38 4.68 19.56
C GLY A 133 -5.89 4.90 19.59
N ARG A 134 -6.33 5.98 18.99
CA ARG A 134 -7.75 6.35 18.90
C ARG A 134 -8.15 6.69 17.48
N LEU A 135 -9.24 6.09 17.03
CA LEU A 135 -9.91 6.47 15.78
C LEU A 135 -10.27 7.96 15.80
N ARG A 136 -10.10 8.63 14.66
CA ARG A 136 -10.46 10.04 14.49
C ARG A 136 -11.50 10.19 13.40
N VAL A 137 -12.54 10.96 13.68
CA VAL A 137 -13.57 11.34 12.73
C VAL A 137 -13.57 12.87 12.58
N PHE A 138 -13.54 13.31 11.35
CA PHE A 138 -13.53 14.71 10.97
C PHE A 138 -14.76 14.95 10.09
N LEU A 139 -15.73 15.67 10.61
CA LEU A 139 -16.90 16.07 9.84
C LEU A 139 -16.58 17.25 8.94
N ASN A 140 -17.01 17.17 7.71
CA ASN A 140 -16.90 18.26 6.74
C ASN A 140 -17.74 19.46 7.21
N ASP A 141 -17.18 20.65 7.19
CA ASP A 141 -17.86 21.88 7.61
C ASP A 141 -18.60 22.59 6.48
N GLN A 142 -18.65 21.98 5.29
CA GLN A 142 -19.30 22.48 4.06
C GLN A 142 -18.70 23.78 3.53
N ASN A 143 -17.57 24.25 4.11
CA ASN A 143 -16.87 25.47 3.74
C ASN A 143 -15.41 25.21 3.34
N GLY A 144 -15.06 23.95 3.09
CA GLY A 144 -13.71 23.51 2.70
C GLY A 144 -12.80 23.19 3.90
N GLY A 145 -13.34 23.08 5.10
CA GLY A 145 -12.65 22.65 6.31
C GLY A 145 -13.28 21.42 6.95
N PHE A 146 -12.67 20.98 8.06
CA PHE A 146 -13.13 19.83 8.84
C PHE A 146 -13.19 20.15 10.32
N ARG A 147 -14.21 19.62 10.98
CA ARG A 147 -14.38 19.67 12.44
C ARG A 147 -14.18 18.29 13.05
N GLN A 148 -13.15 18.13 13.88
CA GLN A 148 -12.92 16.88 14.58
C GLN A 148 -14.02 16.62 15.62
N LEU A 149 -14.57 15.40 15.64
CA LEU A 149 -15.43 14.93 16.73
C LEU A 149 -14.59 14.67 17.98
N GLN A 150 -14.92 15.36 19.08
CA GLN A 150 -14.11 15.32 20.30
C GLN A 150 -14.26 14.01 21.09
N ASP A 151 -15.39 13.34 21.00
CA ASP A 151 -15.74 12.14 21.77
C ASP A 151 -15.46 10.80 21.06
N SER A 152 -14.68 10.80 19.97
CA SER A 152 -14.22 9.55 19.38
C SER A 152 -13.17 8.88 20.27
N GLN A 153 -13.60 8.42 21.46
CA GLN A 153 -12.73 7.77 22.46
C GLN A 153 -12.54 6.28 22.19
N VAL A 154 -12.86 5.82 20.99
CA VAL A 154 -12.72 4.41 20.65
C VAL A 154 -11.25 4.09 20.54
N ALA A 155 -10.70 3.55 21.63
CA ALA A 155 -9.37 2.93 21.61
C ALA A 155 -9.47 1.67 20.76
N GLN A 156 -8.61 1.54 19.77
CA GLN A 156 -8.55 0.35 18.93
C GLN A 156 -7.14 -0.19 18.84
N ASP A 157 -7.06 -1.41 18.37
CA ASP A 157 -5.83 -2.00 17.86
C ASP A 157 -5.52 -1.39 16.48
N ASP A 158 -4.35 -1.68 15.95
CA ASP A 158 -3.87 -1.21 14.65
C ASP A 158 -4.92 -1.45 13.54
N VAL A 159 -5.52 -0.37 13.02
CA VAL A 159 -6.64 -0.43 12.07
C VAL A 159 -6.11 -0.66 10.66
N ALA A 160 -6.34 -1.84 10.12
CA ALA A 160 -5.96 -2.22 8.75
C ALA A 160 -6.89 -1.60 7.69
N SER A 161 -8.19 -1.47 7.98
CA SER A 161 -9.15 -0.94 7.02
C SER A 161 -10.37 -0.32 7.69
N ILE A 162 -10.94 0.68 7.03
CA ILE A 162 -12.19 1.37 7.37
C ILE A 162 -13.11 1.30 6.15
N PHE A 163 -14.36 0.91 6.35
CA PHE A 163 -15.31 0.76 5.26
C PHE A 163 -16.77 0.92 5.72
N SER A 164 -17.65 1.16 4.76
CA SER A 164 -19.10 1.23 4.96
C SER A 164 -19.78 0.05 4.26
N LEU A 165 -20.90 -0.44 4.76
CA LEU A 165 -21.67 -1.52 4.13
C LEU A 165 -22.55 -1.06 2.96
N GLY A 166 -22.55 0.22 2.63
CA GLY A 166 -23.37 0.71 1.53
C GLY A 166 -24.90 0.62 1.76
N THR A 167 -25.34 0.29 2.98
CA THR A 167 -26.77 0.08 3.30
C THR A 167 -27.61 1.34 3.25
N GLY A 168 -27.05 2.47 2.84
CA GLY A 168 -27.74 3.76 2.76
C GLY A 168 -28.11 4.37 4.12
N LYS A 169 -27.81 3.71 5.22
CA LYS A 169 -27.92 4.27 6.57
C LYS A 169 -26.63 5.01 6.88
N GLY A 170 -26.54 6.26 6.49
CA GLY A 170 -25.33 7.08 6.49
C GLY A 170 -24.59 7.26 7.81
N ASN A 171 -24.99 6.62 8.90
CA ASN A 171 -24.43 6.81 10.23
C ASN A 171 -23.61 5.61 10.76
N GLU A 172 -23.25 4.67 9.90
CA GLU A 172 -22.50 3.47 10.30
C GLU A 172 -21.25 3.26 9.43
N PHE A 173 -20.16 2.83 10.05
CA PHE A 173 -18.97 2.35 9.37
C PHE A 173 -18.32 1.20 10.18
N PHE A 174 -17.40 0.49 9.56
CA PHE A 174 -16.73 -0.65 10.14
C PHE A 174 -15.23 -0.47 10.11
N THR A 175 -14.55 -1.06 11.09
CA THR A 175 -13.09 -1.19 11.11
C THR A 175 -12.70 -2.65 11.26
N ILE A 176 -11.58 -3.00 10.63
CA ILE A 176 -10.87 -4.26 10.89
C ILE A 176 -9.46 -3.90 11.34
N ASN A 177 -9.02 -4.47 12.44
CA ASN A 177 -7.63 -4.31 12.89
C ASN A 177 -6.68 -5.24 12.14
N CYS A 178 -5.41 -4.83 12.03
CA CYS A 178 -4.37 -5.57 11.33
C CYS A 178 -4.05 -6.92 11.98
N GLY A 179 -4.03 -6.98 13.31
CA GLY A 179 -3.67 -8.17 14.08
C GLY A 179 -2.17 -8.49 14.10
N TYR A 180 -1.33 -7.74 13.38
CA TYR A 180 0.11 -7.99 13.32
C TYR A 180 0.85 -7.55 14.59
N GLU A 181 0.55 -6.36 15.09
CA GLU A 181 1.18 -5.78 16.28
C GLU A 181 0.51 -6.20 17.58
N GLY A 182 -0.80 -6.43 17.54
CA GLY A 182 -1.63 -6.79 18.69
C GLY A 182 -1.54 -8.27 19.09
N THR A 183 -2.04 -8.56 20.28
CA THR A 183 -2.17 -9.93 20.80
C THR A 183 -3.60 -10.47 20.69
N GLY A 184 -4.58 -9.61 20.35
CA GLY A 184 -6.01 -9.89 20.39
C GLY A 184 -6.58 -10.64 19.18
N GLY A 185 -5.79 -10.83 18.11
CA GLY A 185 -6.30 -11.36 16.84
C GLY A 185 -7.02 -10.31 16.01
N VAL A 186 -7.70 -10.73 14.94
CA VAL A 186 -8.42 -9.84 14.03
C VAL A 186 -9.88 -9.70 14.46
N MET A 187 -10.34 -8.46 14.60
CA MET A 187 -11.67 -8.11 15.05
C MET A 187 -12.35 -7.21 14.03
N LEU A 188 -13.59 -7.53 13.66
CA LEU A 188 -14.51 -6.65 12.97
C LEU A 188 -15.30 -5.84 13.99
N THR A 189 -15.22 -4.53 13.94
CA THR A 189 -15.92 -3.61 14.84
C THR A 189 -16.83 -2.69 14.05
N ARG A 190 -18.07 -2.57 14.48
CA ARG A 190 -19.05 -1.63 13.94
C ARG A 190 -19.04 -0.35 14.76
N HIS A 191 -19.11 0.77 14.09
CA HIS A 191 -19.20 2.10 14.65
C HIS A 191 -20.46 2.80 14.16
N ARG A 192 -21.12 3.51 15.07
CA ARG A 192 -22.34 4.29 14.76
C ARG A 192 -22.19 5.70 15.28
N LEU A 193 -22.48 6.68 14.43
CA LEU A 193 -22.57 8.08 14.84
C LEU A 193 -23.96 8.35 15.39
N LEU A 194 -24.04 8.72 16.68
CA LEU A 194 -25.28 9.10 17.36
C LEU A 194 -25.01 10.38 18.17
N GLU A 195 -25.74 11.45 17.87
CA GLU A 195 -25.62 12.74 18.57
C GLU A 195 -24.16 13.21 18.76
N GLU A 196 -23.39 13.20 17.67
CA GLU A 196 -21.95 13.55 17.63
C GLU A 196 -21.04 12.63 18.47
N LYS A 197 -21.49 11.44 18.84
CA LYS A 197 -20.73 10.42 19.54
C LYS A 197 -20.58 9.16 18.71
N ILE A 198 -19.41 8.56 18.73
CA ILE A 198 -19.20 7.26 18.12
C ILE A 198 -19.44 6.17 19.15
N LEU A 199 -20.45 5.35 18.92
CA LEU A 199 -20.68 4.11 19.65
C LEU A 199 -20.09 2.94 18.90
N SER A 200 -19.43 2.03 19.59
CA SER A 200 -18.72 0.90 18.96
C SER A 200 -19.16 -0.41 19.58
N ASP A 201 -19.45 -1.37 18.70
CA ASP A 201 -19.81 -2.74 19.06
C ASP A 201 -18.88 -3.71 18.32
N SER A 202 -18.23 -4.64 19.04
CA SER A 202 -17.52 -5.75 18.40
C SER A 202 -18.54 -6.66 17.72
N VAL A 203 -18.37 -6.87 16.41
CA VAL A 203 -19.29 -7.68 15.63
C VAL A 203 -18.84 -9.13 15.61
N MET A 204 -17.56 -9.36 15.28
CA MET A 204 -17.05 -10.70 15.09
C MET A 204 -15.53 -10.76 15.32
N ASN A 205 -15.10 -11.83 16.01
CA ASN A 205 -13.70 -12.22 16.03
C ASN A 205 -13.41 -13.10 14.82
N ILE A 206 -12.47 -12.68 14.00
CA ILE A 206 -12.11 -13.38 12.77
C ILE A 206 -10.95 -14.34 13.08
N PRO A 207 -11.08 -15.64 12.78
CA PRO A 207 -10.10 -16.66 13.20
C PRO A 207 -8.86 -16.68 12.29
N ILE A 208 -8.29 -15.49 12.01
CA ILE A 208 -7.02 -15.29 11.30
C ILE A 208 -6.06 -14.48 12.16
N LYS A 209 -4.78 -14.51 11.87
CA LYS A 209 -3.76 -13.88 12.71
C LYS A 209 -3.47 -12.44 12.32
N SER A 210 -3.56 -12.14 11.04
CA SER A 210 -3.36 -10.80 10.52
C SER A 210 -4.09 -10.60 9.19
N VAL A 211 -4.48 -9.38 8.90
CA VAL A 211 -5.06 -8.91 7.64
C VAL A 211 -4.09 -7.96 6.97
N GLY A 212 -3.87 -8.13 5.66
CA GLY A 212 -3.07 -7.20 4.88
C GLY A 212 -3.91 -6.35 3.91
N ALA A 213 -5.04 -6.89 3.43
CA ALA A 213 -5.95 -6.15 2.56
C ALA A 213 -7.41 -6.51 2.84
N VAL A 214 -8.29 -5.54 2.64
CA VAL A 214 -9.75 -5.72 2.73
C VAL A 214 -10.39 -5.14 1.48
N ALA A 215 -11.32 -5.88 0.88
CA ALA A 215 -12.10 -5.40 -0.26
C ALA A 215 -13.54 -5.89 -0.16
N GLN A 216 -14.48 -5.06 -0.61
CA GLN A 216 -15.92 -5.34 -0.54
C GLN A 216 -16.53 -5.39 -1.92
N THR A 217 -17.48 -6.27 -2.10
CA THR A 217 -18.43 -6.29 -3.22
C THR A 217 -19.60 -7.20 -2.88
N ASP A 218 -20.68 -7.11 -3.62
CA ASP A 218 -21.70 -8.15 -3.72
C ASP A 218 -21.14 -9.26 -4.63
N ILE A 219 -20.63 -10.35 -4.03
CA ILE A 219 -19.94 -11.41 -4.77
C ILE A 219 -20.91 -12.40 -5.42
N ASP A 220 -22.08 -12.62 -4.82
CA ASP A 220 -23.04 -13.63 -5.25
C ASP A 220 -24.32 -13.05 -5.89
N GLY A 221 -24.47 -11.72 -5.88
CA GLY A 221 -25.56 -10.99 -6.54
C GLY A 221 -26.84 -10.91 -5.69
N ASP A 222 -26.74 -11.02 -4.38
CA ASP A 222 -27.88 -10.96 -3.46
C ASP A 222 -28.25 -9.53 -3.01
N GLY A 223 -27.37 -8.55 -3.30
CA GLY A 223 -27.55 -7.13 -3.01
C GLY A 223 -26.87 -6.65 -1.74
N ASP A 224 -26.28 -7.54 -0.94
CA ASP A 224 -25.51 -7.21 0.25
C ASP A 224 -24.00 -7.18 -0.04
N LEU A 225 -23.24 -6.33 0.67
CA LEU A 225 -21.80 -6.25 0.45
C LEU A 225 -21.05 -7.28 1.29
N ASP A 226 -20.33 -8.14 0.60
CA ASP A 226 -19.49 -9.18 1.16
C ASP A 226 -18.05 -8.69 1.39
N LEU A 227 -17.29 -9.41 2.22
CA LEU A 227 -15.92 -9.07 2.56
C LEU A 227 -14.94 -10.11 2.03
N PHE A 228 -13.95 -9.65 1.27
CA PHE A 228 -12.70 -10.36 1.09
C PHE A 228 -11.67 -9.86 2.10
N LEU A 229 -11.06 -10.78 2.83
CA LEU A 229 -9.95 -10.55 3.75
C LEU A 229 -8.69 -11.23 3.23
N GLY A 230 -7.75 -10.43 2.73
CA GLY A 230 -6.44 -10.89 2.32
C GLY A 230 -5.55 -11.14 3.52
N GLY A 231 -5.00 -12.34 3.63
CA GLY A 231 -4.11 -12.71 4.73
C GLY A 231 -2.85 -11.84 4.76
N GLY A 232 -2.59 -11.16 5.87
CA GLY A 232 -1.35 -10.45 6.13
C GLY A 232 -0.23 -11.40 6.56
N VAL A 233 0.92 -10.85 6.93
CA VAL A 233 2.05 -11.62 7.43
C VAL A 233 1.68 -12.31 8.74
N TYR A 234 1.99 -13.58 8.88
CA TYR A 234 1.88 -14.27 10.16
C TYR A 234 2.91 -13.66 11.14
N PRO A 235 2.49 -13.08 12.27
CA PRO A 235 3.40 -12.38 13.15
C PRO A 235 4.62 -13.20 13.57
N GLY A 236 5.83 -12.68 13.30
CA GLY A 236 7.10 -13.32 13.58
C GLY A 236 7.51 -14.47 12.66
N LYS A 237 6.80 -14.67 11.54
CA LYS A 237 7.06 -15.78 10.61
C LYS A 237 7.09 -15.34 9.13
N TYR A 238 7.46 -14.10 8.84
CA TYR A 238 7.59 -13.69 7.44
C TYR A 238 8.51 -14.66 6.67
N PRO A 239 8.16 -15.11 5.45
CA PRO A 239 7.05 -14.67 4.60
C PRO A 239 5.76 -15.52 4.73
N GLU A 240 5.58 -16.30 5.79
CA GLU A 240 4.33 -17.01 6.01
C GLU A 240 3.17 -16.02 6.15
N SER A 241 2.03 -16.36 5.56
CA SER A 241 0.82 -15.53 5.61
C SER A 241 -0.27 -16.15 6.47
N SER A 242 -1.13 -15.32 6.99
CA SER A 242 -2.44 -15.73 7.45
C SER A 242 -3.30 -16.21 6.27
N LYS A 243 -4.36 -16.96 6.55
CA LYS A 243 -5.29 -17.42 5.51
C LYS A 243 -6.10 -16.23 5.00
N SER A 244 -6.27 -16.15 3.67
CA SER A 244 -7.28 -15.28 3.06
C SER A 244 -8.64 -15.95 3.12
N ALA A 245 -9.72 -15.16 3.23
CA ALA A 245 -11.08 -15.66 3.36
C ALA A 245 -12.10 -14.69 2.76
N ILE A 246 -13.26 -15.22 2.40
CA ILE A 246 -14.46 -14.45 2.08
C ILE A 246 -15.48 -14.66 3.20
N TYR A 247 -16.20 -13.61 3.51
CA TYR A 247 -17.32 -13.60 4.42
C TYR A 247 -18.53 -13.02 3.68
N LEU A 248 -19.57 -13.84 3.53
CA LEU A 248 -20.84 -13.41 2.95
C LEU A 248 -21.65 -12.66 3.98
N CYS A 249 -22.33 -11.61 3.55
CA CYS A 249 -23.25 -10.82 4.35
C CYS A 249 -24.69 -11.26 4.05
N ASP A 250 -25.53 -11.37 5.06
CA ASP A 250 -26.98 -11.61 4.91
C ASP A 250 -27.80 -10.36 5.26
N GLY A 251 -27.19 -9.15 5.17
CA GLY A 251 -27.77 -7.88 5.58
C GLY A 251 -27.73 -7.63 7.08
N THR A 252 -27.36 -8.62 7.89
CA THR A 252 -27.32 -8.54 9.35
C THR A 252 -26.00 -9.00 9.95
N GLN A 253 -25.41 -10.05 9.42
CA GLN A 253 -24.17 -10.66 9.91
C GLN A 253 -23.31 -11.20 8.79
N TYR A 254 -22.03 -11.36 9.10
CA TYR A 254 -21.05 -11.97 8.20
C TYR A 254 -20.82 -13.44 8.55
N VAL A 255 -20.89 -14.30 7.54
CA VAL A 255 -20.69 -15.74 7.66
C VAL A 255 -19.51 -16.17 6.77
N PRO A 256 -18.55 -16.98 7.26
CA PRO A 256 -17.45 -17.48 6.43
C PRO A 256 -17.97 -18.25 5.21
N ASP A 257 -17.43 -17.95 4.03
CA ASP A 257 -17.72 -18.70 2.81
C ASP A 257 -16.71 -19.86 2.63
N PRO A 258 -17.13 -21.12 2.79
CA PRO A 258 -16.26 -22.27 2.54
C PRO A 258 -16.07 -22.58 1.05
N SER A 259 -16.94 -22.07 0.17
CA SER A 259 -16.95 -22.41 -1.25
C SER A 259 -15.67 -21.93 -1.96
N ASN A 260 -15.20 -20.75 -1.57
CA ASN A 260 -14.01 -20.12 -2.13
C ASN A 260 -12.71 -20.48 -1.39
N ALA A 261 -12.78 -21.18 -0.26
CA ALA A 261 -11.60 -21.50 0.55
C ALA A 261 -10.48 -22.19 -0.22
N LYS A 262 -10.83 -23.07 -1.17
CA LYS A 262 -9.87 -23.80 -2.01
C LYS A 262 -9.19 -22.87 -3.03
N SER A 263 -9.92 -21.97 -3.64
CA SER A 263 -9.40 -21.01 -4.64
C SER A 263 -8.44 -20.01 -4.01
N LEU A 264 -8.65 -19.67 -2.75
CA LEU A 264 -7.82 -18.75 -1.97
C LEU A 264 -6.65 -19.43 -1.25
N LEU A 265 -6.54 -20.75 -1.32
CA LEU A 265 -5.47 -21.48 -0.64
C LEU A 265 -4.10 -21.14 -1.23
N GLY A 266 -3.14 -20.80 -0.36
CA GLY A 266 -1.78 -20.47 -0.77
C GLY A 266 -1.66 -19.14 -1.49
N LEU A 267 -2.58 -18.21 -1.24
CA LEU A 267 -2.53 -16.86 -1.80
C LEU A 267 -1.32 -16.05 -1.30
N GLY A 268 -0.68 -16.47 -0.20
CA GLY A 268 0.47 -15.79 0.37
C GLY A 268 0.08 -14.48 1.09
N VAL A 269 1.08 -13.61 1.28
CA VAL A 269 0.88 -12.27 1.88
C VAL A 269 0.17 -11.38 0.88
N VAL A 270 -1.01 -10.87 1.21
CA VAL A 270 -1.81 -9.98 0.38
C VAL A 270 -1.77 -8.57 0.96
N ASN A 271 -1.27 -7.59 0.19
CA ASN A 271 -1.15 -6.19 0.61
C ASN A 271 -2.16 -5.27 -0.08
N GLY A 272 -2.73 -5.71 -1.18
CA GLY A 272 -3.74 -4.97 -1.92
C GLY A 272 -4.77 -5.91 -2.53
N ALA A 273 -6.02 -5.48 -2.54
CA ALA A 273 -7.12 -6.19 -3.16
C ALA A 273 -8.15 -5.20 -3.70
N VAL A 274 -8.74 -5.51 -4.84
CA VAL A 274 -9.80 -4.72 -5.45
C VAL A 274 -10.75 -5.65 -6.22
N TRP A 275 -12.02 -5.28 -6.23
CA TRP A 275 -13.04 -5.91 -7.05
C TRP A 275 -13.33 -5.06 -8.27
N CYS A 276 -13.50 -5.69 -9.42
CA CYS A 276 -13.87 -5.01 -10.65
C CYS A 276 -14.50 -6.00 -11.62
N ASP A 277 -15.61 -5.63 -12.20
CA ASP A 277 -16.22 -6.37 -13.31
C ASP A 277 -15.40 -6.09 -14.59
N LEU A 278 -14.45 -6.99 -14.89
CA LEU A 278 -13.50 -6.82 -16.00
C LEU A 278 -14.06 -7.25 -17.35
N ASP A 279 -15.03 -8.15 -17.36
CA ASP A 279 -15.63 -8.69 -18.59
C ASP A 279 -17.09 -8.28 -18.80
N ALA A 280 -17.61 -7.40 -17.94
CA ALA A 280 -18.96 -6.84 -17.98
C ALA A 280 -20.07 -7.90 -17.90
N ASP A 281 -19.85 -8.98 -17.13
CA ASP A 281 -20.84 -10.02 -16.91
C ASP A 281 -21.72 -9.78 -15.67
N GLY A 282 -21.45 -8.71 -14.90
CA GLY A 282 -22.17 -8.28 -13.72
C GLY A 282 -21.67 -8.91 -12.41
N TYR A 283 -20.65 -9.77 -12.45
CA TYR A 283 -20.02 -10.38 -11.29
C TYR A 283 -18.57 -9.93 -11.17
N PRO A 284 -18.22 -9.05 -10.23
CA PRO A 284 -16.88 -8.48 -10.15
C PRO A 284 -15.79 -9.53 -9.90
N GLU A 285 -14.68 -9.44 -10.63
CA GLU A 285 -13.45 -10.21 -10.42
C GLU A 285 -12.70 -9.72 -9.20
N LEU A 286 -12.06 -10.65 -8.47
CA LEU A 286 -11.11 -10.30 -7.42
C LEU A 286 -9.70 -10.19 -8.00
N ILE A 287 -9.07 -9.04 -7.80
CA ILE A 287 -7.67 -8.81 -8.14
C ILE A 287 -6.88 -8.62 -6.84
N THR A 288 -5.77 -9.36 -6.68
CA THR A 288 -4.93 -9.28 -5.49
C THR A 288 -3.47 -9.00 -5.81
N ALA A 289 -2.82 -8.19 -4.99
CA ALA A 289 -1.41 -7.88 -5.03
C ALA A 289 -0.75 -8.29 -3.70
N GLY A 290 0.46 -8.86 -3.76
CA GLY A 290 1.12 -9.31 -2.54
C GLY A 290 2.59 -9.65 -2.74
N HIS A 291 3.24 -10.07 -1.67
CA HIS A 291 4.67 -10.35 -1.66
C HIS A 291 4.98 -11.73 -2.26
N TRP A 292 6.07 -11.80 -3.04
CA TRP A 292 6.64 -13.02 -3.62
C TRP A 292 5.70 -13.76 -4.57
N GLN A 293 4.79 -13.06 -5.19
CA GLN A 293 3.78 -13.63 -6.07
C GLN A 293 3.46 -12.67 -7.22
N PRO A 294 2.79 -13.13 -8.30
CA PRO A 294 2.22 -12.25 -9.31
C PRO A 294 1.00 -11.49 -8.75
N VAL A 295 0.60 -10.42 -9.41
CA VAL A 295 -0.76 -9.90 -9.29
C VAL A 295 -1.69 -11.01 -9.77
N ARG A 296 -2.63 -11.44 -8.92
CA ARG A 296 -3.56 -12.53 -9.25
C ARG A 296 -4.93 -12.00 -9.59
N VAL A 297 -5.57 -12.65 -10.52
CA VAL A 297 -6.94 -12.36 -10.93
C VAL A 297 -7.77 -13.63 -10.78
N PHE A 298 -8.91 -13.47 -10.11
CA PHE A 298 -9.89 -14.53 -9.91
C PHE A 298 -11.19 -14.12 -10.58
N LYS A 299 -11.56 -14.83 -11.64
CA LYS A 299 -12.87 -14.67 -12.26
C LYS A 299 -13.96 -15.09 -11.29
N ASN A 300 -15.00 -14.29 -11.22
CA ASN A 300 -16.19 -14.58 -10.42
C ASN A 300 -17.25 -15.29 -11.28
N GLU A 301 -17.48 -16.55 -11.03
CA GLU A 301 -18.52 -17.33 -11.68
C GLU A 301 -19.74 -17.44 -10.71
N LYS A 302 -20.49 -16.32 -10.55
CA LYS A 302 -21.68 -16.24 -9.69
C LYS A 302 -21.41 -16.64 -8.24
N GLY A 303 -20.48 -15.96 -7.61
CA GLY A 303 -20.05 -16.19 -6.23
C GLY A 303 -18.91 -17.19 -6.09
N ILE A 304 -18.52 -17.90 -7.15
CA ILE A 304 -17.42 -18.88 -7.11
C ILE A 304 -16.20 -18.32 -7.85
N LEU A 305 -15.09 -18.20 -7.13
CA LEU A 305 -13.84 -17.65 -7.67
C LEU A 305 -12.98 -18.73 -8.34
N LYS A 306 -12.54 -18.43 -9.55
CA LYS A 306 -11.62 -19.25 -10.32
C LYS A 306 -10.36 -18.44 -10.66
N ASN A 307 -9.19 -18.95 -10.29
CA ASN A 307 -7.94 -18.30 -10.63
C ASN A 307 -7.68 -18.34 -12.14
N VAL A 308 -7.61 -17.17 -12.77
CA VAL A 308 -7.36 -16.97 -14.21
C VAL A 308 -6.07 -16.19 -14.48
N THR A 309 -5.20 -16.07 -13.49
CA THR A 309 -3.94 -15.30 -13.56
C THR A 309 -3.06 -15.75 -14.75
N LYS A 310 -2.99 -17.05 -15.00
CA LYS A 310 -2.22 -17.63 -16.09
C LYS A 310 -2.82 -17.32 -17.45
N GLU A 311 -4.12 -17.45 -17.56
CA GLU A 311 -4.89 -17.17 -18.77
C GLU A 311 -4.76 -15.69 -19.17
N MET A 312 -4.64 -14.80 -18.18
CA MET A 312 -4.40 -13.37 -18.40
C MET A 312 -2.92 -13.02 -18.63
N GLY A 313 -2.01 -14.00 -18.64
CA GLY A 313 -0.58 -13.77 -18.90
C GLY A 313 0.18 -13.11 -17.75
N LEU A 314 -0.38 -13.07 -16.54
CA LEU A 314 0.22 -12.37 -15.39
C LEU A 314 1.14 -13.27 -14.54
N GLU A 315 1.11 -14.60 -14.71
CA GLU A 315 1.82 -15.57 -13.86
C GLU A 315 3.34 -15.32 -13.75
N GLY A 316 3.96 -14.79 -14.83
CA GLY A 316 5.39 -14.49 -14.86
C GLY A 316 5.83 -13.22 -14.12
N PHE A 317 4.91 -12.38 -13.69
CA PHE A 317 5.22 -11.07 -13.07
C PHE A 317 5.29 -11.15 -11.54
N THR A 318 6.13 -12.03 -11.02
CA THR A 318 6.36 -12.16 -9.58
C THR A 318 7.10 -10.95 -9.02
N GLY A 319 6.64 -10.43 -7.86
CA GLY A 319 7.24 -9.24 -7.26
C GLY A 319 6.87 -9.02 -5.80
N LEU A 320 7.28 -7.87 -5.28
CA LEU A 320 6.85 -7.33 -4.00
C LEU A 320 5.78 -6.27 -4.28
N TRP A 321 4.57 -6.75 -4.54
CA TRP A 321 3.43 -5.89 -4.86
C TRP A 321 2.76 -5.39 -3.59
N ASN A 322 2.59 -4.06 -3.46
CA ASN A 322 2.05 -3.44 -2.25
C ASN A 322 0.63 -2.90 -2.45
N SER A 323 0.24 -2.66 -3.69
CA SER A 323 -1.09 -2.12 -3.98
C SER A 323 -1.56 -2.55 -5.36
N VAL A 324 -2.86 -2.55 -5.55
CA VAL A 324 -3.52 -2.70 -6.86
C VAL A 324 -4.74 -1.80 -6.90
N GLN A 325 -4.96 -1.19 -8.06
CA GLN A 325 -6.13 -0.36 -8.37
C GLN A 325 -6.59 -0.63 -9.80
N VAL A 326 -7.81 -0.27 -10.08
CA VAL A 326 -8.43 -0.38 -11.39
C VAL A 326 -8.95 0.96 -11.87
N GLY A 327 -8.94 1.18 -13.17
CA GLY A 327 -9.47 2.39 -13.80
C GLY A 327 -9.24 2.37 -15.29
N ASP A 328 -10.07 3.04 -16.05
CA ASP A 328 -9.87 3.26 -17.49
C ASP A 328 -8.85 4.39 -17.68
N ILE A 329 -7.56 4.01 -17.78
CA ILE A 329 -6.44 4.96 -17.83
C ILE A 329 -6.25 5.54 -19.23
N ASN A 330 -6.56 4.73 -20.24
CA ASN A 330 -6.36 5.11 -21.64
C ASN A 330 -7.61 5.69 -22.30
N GLY A 331 -8.78 5.64 -21.63
CA GLY A 331 -10.05 6.18 -22.12
C GLY A 331 -10.74 5.29 -23.17
N ASP A 332 -10.46 3.97 -23.16
CA ASP A 332 -11.04 3.05 -24.17
C ASP A 332 -12.36 2.38 -23.70
N GLY A 333 -12.81 2.71 -22.50
CA GLY A 333 -14.04 2.18 -21.89
C GLY A 333 -13.86 0.81 -21.22
N ARG A 334 -12.64 0.32 -21.07
CA ARG A 334 -12.30 -0.91 -20.36
C ARG A 334 -11.48 -0.61 -19.14
N MET A 335 -11.60 -1.44 -18.10
CA MET A 335 -10.81 -1.26 -16.90
C MET A 335 -9.39 -1.79 -17.07
N ASP A 336 -8.42 -0.91 -16.81
CA ASP A 336 -7.00 -1.24 -16.72
C ASP A 336 -6.60 -1.56 -15.30
N LEU A 337 -5.50 -2.32 -15.13
CA LEU A 337 -4.93 -2.64 -13.82
C LEU A 337 -3.65 -1.84 -13.58
N VAL A 338 -3.57 -1.18 -12.43
CA VAL A 338 -2.35 -0.54 -11.94
C VAL A 338 -1.91 -1.19 -10.66
N ALA A 339 -0.70 -1.73 -10.65
CA ALA A 339 -0.13 -2.37 -9.47
C ALA A 339 1.18 -1.70 -9.06
N GLY A 340 1.31 -1.37 -7.78
CA GLY A 340 2.50 -0.78 -7.19
C GLY A 340 3.48 -1.86 -6.71
N ASN A 341 4.69 -1.87 -7.29
CA ASN A 341 5.77 -2.76 -6.89
C ASN A 341 6.89 -1.97 -6.21
N TRP A 342 7.57 -2.59 -5.26
CA TRP A 342 8.76 -2.00 -4.65
C TRP A 342 9.87 -1.72 -5.68
N GLY A 343 10.00 -2.58 -6.68
CA GLY A 343 10.85 -2.40 -7.83
C GLY A 343 12.29 -2.05 -7.44
N LEU A 344 12.76 -0.91 -7.95
CA LEU A 344 14.12 -0.43 -7.70
C LEU A 344 14.31 0.30 -6.34
N ASN A 345 13.26 0.49 -5.56
CA ASN A 345 13.33 1.06 -4.19
C ASN A 345 13.85 0.04 -3.17
N SER A 346 14.63 -0.92 -3.60
CA SER A 346 15.25 -1.96 -2.78
C SER A 346 16.77 -1.92 -2.98
N PRO A 347 17.57 -2.27 -1.96
CA PRO A 347 19.00 -2.47 -2.13
C PRO A 347 19.32 -3.66 -3.05
N TYR A 348 18.35 -4.53 -3.27
CA TYR A 348 18.47 -5.69 -4.14
C TYR A 348 18.07 -5.34 -5.58
N LYS A 349 18.86 -5.80 -6.54
CA LYS A 349 18.57 -5.63 -7.96
C LYS A 349 18.29 -7.00 -8.55
N SER A 350 17.04 -7.26 -8.87
CA SER A 350 16.63 -8.48 -9.55
C SER A 350 16.27 -8.22 -11.01
N THR A 351 16.46 -9.22 -11.84
CA THR A 351 15.99 -9.25 -13.23
C THR A 351 15.35 -10.62 -13.47
N PRO A 352 14.60 -10.80 -14.56
CA PRO A 352 14.06 -12.12 -14.93
C PRO A 352 15.14 -13.21 -15.00
N GLU A 353 16.37 -12.86 -15.46
CA GLU A 353 17.50 -13.78 -15.59
C GLU A 353 18.24 -14.00 -14.25
N LYS A 354 18.06 -13.08 -13.29
CA LYS A 354 18.65 -13.15 -11.95
C LYS A 354 17.60 -12.80 -10.91
N PRO A 355 16.63 -13.66 -10.67
CA PRO A 355 15.57 -13.41 -9.70
C PRO A 355 16.14 -13.37 -8.27
N LEU A 356 15.49 -12.57 -7.43
CA LEU A 356 15.72 -12.59 -6.00
C LEU A 356 15.01 -13.82 -5.40
N ASN A 357 15.75 -14.60 -4.62
CA ASN A 357 15.20 -15.75 -3.91
C ASN A 357 15.21 -15.48 -2.41
N LEU A 358 14.11 -15.76 -1.73
CA LEU A 358 14.02 -15.76 -0.29
C LEU A 358 14.04 -17.18 0.22
N VAL A 359 15.00 -17.49 1.09
CA VAL A 359 15.09 -18.78 1.80
C VAL A 359 14.68 -18.51 3.25
N PHE A 360 13.75 -19.28 3.76
CA PHE A 360 13.25 -19.17 5.13
C PHE A 360 13.01 -20.58 5.70
N GLY A 361 13.05 -20.70 7.04
CA GLY A 361 12.84 -21.95 7.77
C GLY A 361 12.71 -21.69 9.27
#